data_4a98a7ab3ee5e9227b85951f75c58a92
#
_entry.id   4a98a7ab3ee5e9227b85951f75c58a92
#
_cell.length_a   1.000
_cell.length_b   1.000
_cell.length_c   1.000
_cell.angle_alpha   90.00
_cell.angle_beta   90.00
_cell.angle_gamma   90.00
#
_symmetry.space_group_name_H-M   'P 1'
#
loop_
_entity.id
_entity.type
_entity.pdbx_description
1 polymer ?
#
loop_
_entity_poly.entity_id
_entity_poly.type
_entity_poly.pdbx_seq_one_letter_code
_entity_poly.pdbx_strand_id
1 'polypeptide(L)'
;MARLFPMTAATRMEIPFRRALALDAGSRCLKLTWVEVLFGRLRILNEQSIDLQEEGLRSATELDIHLHAVLKELGHPPIAFTLPQPLSTSQLIDLPPVPEEEARRLIEEEAVKLSGVSDTAIIYDSVRIHALAQNRQQYWVTLCQEGEIREQLKRLDLDQEELCEVTTTANALIAAYLAMHPEADQTVLVHTGAQNTVVVILVNGHGVYAGTFPMGGDFFTRAIARQLNCSLEAAEQYKRTKDVFTGDDALPDFGPVVDGWVEQLKRQLDDWFGSKTGRDYSLSAFQVVVGGGAFMQPGLLHCLKEKIGVACSRWPVGGGKDSALPTAGFEVAYGTALQALGRSAQPASLLPVEYRVAGRRRRLRQWIEFANVALLIFLGLLLLFGTWQKWSLVKHKEALRAKMRAGLENTQKADVLTAQLLTQYEQLRPLLERQKNTLDTLRTLALLQQSRSNRSYWYVLFADQQSYFTQPLATAPTNVVAVTNPPPVGTTELLAGAATNPPPAKPGFIAELCVPEDADSARKTFSQLVDNLKRDALFSKVDSLSTDLRRSLADPSLVLTNRHFALAFELADTELQRPIPARRRLPSASLTNLISRPPARTPRVEPQIAESLTPSNAP
;
A
#
# COMPACT_ATOMS: atom_id res chain seq x y z
N MET A 1 19.61 14.96 -36.16
CA MET A 1 18.31 15.30 -35.59
C MET A 1 17.85 14.18 -34.65
N ALA A 2 18.17 14.30 -33.36
CA ALA A 2 17.75 13.32 -32.35
C ALA A 2 16.37 13.76 -31.82
N ARG A 3 15.32 13.02 -32.19
CA ARG A 3 13.99 13.24 -31.67
C ARG A 3 13.94 12.85 -30.18
N LEU A 4 13.89 13.85 -29.32
CA LEU A 4 13.59 13.66 -27.90
C LEU A 4 12.07 13.45 -27.75
N PHE A 5 11.66 12.26 -27.41
CA PHE A 5 10.29 11.98 -26.99
C PHE A 5 10.10 12.45 -25.54
N PRO A 6 9.16 13.35 -25.23
CA PRO A 6 8.77 13.60 -23.87
C PRO A 6 8.10 12.34 -23.32
N MET A 7 8.54 11.91 -22.17
CA MET A 7 7.84 10.87 -21.43
C MET A 7 6.50 11.45 -20.95
N THR A 8 5.40 11.13 -21.65
CA THR A 8 4.07 11.15 -21.03
C THR A 8 4.15 10.41 -19.70
N ALA A 9 3.42 10.91 -18.71
CA ALA A 9 3.28 10.33 -17.39
C ALA A 9 2.68 8.91 -17.47
N ALA A 10 3.46 7.98 -18.02
CA ALA A 10 3.21 6.56 -17.83
C ALA A 10 3.36 6.32 -16.33
N THR A 11 2.34 5.79 -15.72
CA THR A 11 2.30 5.26 -14.36
C THR A 11 3.64 4.63 -14.04
N ARG A 12 4.52 5.41 -13.41
CA ARG A 12 5.82 4.92 -12.93
C ARG A 12 5.46 3.91 -11.86
N MET A 13 5.69 2.64 -12.16
CA MET A 13 5.69 1.59 -11.14
C MET A 13 6.65 2.09 -10.05
N GLU A 14 6.11 2.57 -8.93
CA GLU A 14 6.91 3.14 -7.85
C GLU A 14 7.73 2.00 -7.26
N ILE A 15 9.03 2.03 -7.56
CA ILE A 15 9.97 1.13 -6.90
C ILE A 15 9.92 1.51 -5.41
N PRO A 16 9.61 0.56 -4.51
CA PRO A 16 9.40 0.86 -3.08
C PRO A 16 10.64 1.41 -2.37
N PHE A 17 11.79 1.37 -3.02
CA PHE A 17 13.06 1.80 -2.49
C PHE A 17 13.87 2.57 -3.53
N ARG A 18 14.15 3.84 -3.26
CA ARG A 18 14.99 4.69 -4.12
C ARG A 18 15.92 5.52 -3.26
N ARG A 19 17.13 5.72 -3.74
CA ARG A 19 18.13 6.60 -3.14
C ARG A 19 18.70 7.53 -4.20
N ALA A 20 19.08 8.74 -3.80
CA ALA A 20 19.82 9.66 -4.63
C ALA A 20 20.78 10.49 -3.76
N LEU A 21 21.97 10.73 -4.28
CA LEU A 21 22.93 11.66 -3.74
C LEU A 21 22.86 12.94 -4.58
N ALA A 22 22.49 14.05 -3.99
CA ALA A 22 22.49 15.34 -4.66
C ALA A 22 23.76 16.12 -4.37
N LEU A 23 24.31 16.72 -5.43
CA LEU A 23 25.47 17.59 -5.40
C LEU A 23 25.04 19.03 -5.74
N ASP A 24 25.23 19.95 -4.83
CA ASP A 24 25.12 21.40 -5.06
C ASP A 24 26.52 21.99 -5.04
N ALA A 25 27.05 22.21 -6.23
CA ALA A 25 28.38 22.81 -6.41
C ALA A 25 28.32 24.34 -6.31
N GLY A 26 28.28 24.85 -5.09
CA GLY A 26 28.40 26.27 -4.82
C GLY A 26 29.78 26.79 -5.10
N SER A 27 29.92 28.12 -5.18
CA SER A 27 31.22 28.79 -5.43
C SER A 27 32.22 28.65 -4.26
N ARG A 28 31.76 28.40 -3.06
CA ARG A 28 32.55 28.25 -1.84
C ARG A 28 32.53 26.85 -1.25
N CYS A 29 31.37 26.23 -1.25
CA CYS A 29 31.17 24.91 -0.66
C CYS A 29 30.50 23.97 -1.66
N LEU A 30 30.95 22.71 -1.70
CA LEU A 30 30.24 21.61 -2.29
C LEU A 30 29.34 20.99 -1.22
N LYS A 31 28.05 20.98 -1.46
CA LYS A 31 27.08 20.42 -0.55
C LYS A 31 26.51 19.10 -1.08
N LEU A 32 26.52 18.12 -0.24
CA LEU A 32 26.03 16.78 -0.53
C LEU A 32 24.82 16.46 0.35
N THR A 33 23.73 16.03 -0.26
CA THR A 33 22.55 15.57 0.48
C THR A 33 22.18 14.18 -0.02
N TRP A 34 22.20 13.19 0.86
CA TRP A 34 21.82 11.83 0.55
C TRP A 34 20.41 11.55 1.06
N VAL A 35 19.50 11.26 0.13
CA VAL A 35 18.08 11.11 0.40
C VAL A 35 17.61 9.73 -0.02
N GLU A 36 16.74 9.17 0.79
CA GLU A 36 16.07 7.89 0.56
C GLU A 36 14.55 8.06 0.55
N VAL A 37 13.91 7.36 -0.35
CA VAL A 37 12.46 7.13 -0.31
C VAL A 37 12.21 5.65 -0.06
N LEU A 38 11.62 5.33 1.10
CA LEU A 38 11.28 3.98 1.50
C LEU A 38 9.77 3.89 1.75
N PHE A 39 9.07 3.06 0.97
CA PHE A 39 7.59 2.93 1.03
C PHE A 39 6.86 4.27 1.04
N GLY A 40 7.26 5.19 0.16
CA GLY A 40 6.66 6.52 0.04
C GLY A 40 7.13 7.55 1.08
N ARG A 41 7.85 7.15 2.12
CA ARG A 41 8.40 8.05 3.14
C ARG A 41 9.76 8.57 2.72
N LEU A 42 9.91 9.88 2.80
CA LEU A 42 11.16 10.58 2.51
C LEU A 42 11.99 10.68 3.79
N ARG A 43 13.31 10.46 3.65
CA ARG A 43 14.26 10.53 4.75
C ARG A 43 15.61 10.99 4.26
N ILE A 44 16.21 11.95 4.95
CA ILE A 44 17.58 12.38 4.72
C ILE A 44 18.52 11.45 5.50
N LEU A 45 19.41 10.79 4.79
CA LEU A 45 20.39 9.86 5.38
C LEU A 45 21.63 10.57 5.90
N ASN A 46 22.11 11.55 5.13
CA ASN A 46 23.28 12.34 5.49
C ASN A 46 23.28 13.68 4.75
N GLU A 47 23.85 14.69 5.36
CA GLU A 47 24.16 15.99 4.77
C GLU A 47 25.60 16.35 5.10
N GLN A 48 26.37 16.73 4.10
CA GLN A 48 27.79 17.12 4.24
C GLN A 48 28.10 18.36 3.43
N SER A 49 28.82 19.30 4.02
CA SER A 49 29.34 20.46 3.35
C SER A 49 30.87 20.41 3.34
N ILE A 50 31.44 20.49 2.17
CA ILE A 50 32.88 20.51 1.94
C ILE A 50 33.26 21.97 1.60
N ASP A 51 34.03 22.64 2.44
CA ASP A 51 34.50 23.99 2.16
C ASP A 51 35.72 23.92 1.23
N LEU A 52 35.54 24.40 0.01
CA LEU A 52 36.57 24.34 -1.04
C LEU A 52 37.79 25.21 -0.74
N GLN A 53 37.70 26.13 0.21
CA GLN A 53 38.82 27.03 0.60
C GLN A 53 39.57 26.51 1.84
N GLU A 54 38.87 25.99 2.83
CA GLU A 54 39.45 25.53 4.10
C GLU A 54 40.19 24.21 3.95
N GLU A 55 39.70 23.30 3.11
CA GLU A 55 40.30 21.95 2.92
C GLU A 55 41.46 21.94 1.92
N GLY A 56 41.89 23.13 1.41
CA GLY A 56 42.98 23.20 0.44
C GLY A 56 42.64 22.64 -0.94
N LEU A 57 41.38 22.32 -1.20
CA LEU A 57 40.86 21.74 -2.43
C LEU A 57 40.83 22.78 -3.57
N ARG A 58 42.01 23.34 -3.88
CA ARG A 58 42.15 24.42 -4.88
C ARG A 58 42.24 23.90 -6.31
N SER A 59 42.57 22.63 -6.49
CA SER A 59 42.62 22.00 -7.81
C SER A 59 41.41 21.12 -8.06
N ALA A 60 40.97 21.03 -9.33
CA ALA A 60 39.92 20.11 -9.75
C ALA A 60 40.28 18.66 -9.41
N THR A 61 41.55 18.28 -9.44
CA THR A 61 42.06 16.94 -9.14
C THR A 61 41.88 16.57 -7.66
N GLU A 62 42.10 17.51 -6.73
CA GLU A 62 41.94 17.25 -5.29
C GLU A 62 40.48 17.12 -4.93
N LEU A 63 39.61 17.94 -5.50
CA LEU A 63 38.15 17.83 -5.34
C LEU A 63 37.62 16.51 -5.87
N ASP A 64 38.13 16.09 -7.04
CA ASP A 64 37.80 14.83 -7.67
C ASP A 64 38.16 13.63 -6.78
N ILE A 65 39.37 13.55 -6.28
CA ILE A 65 39.82 12.50 -5.36
C ILE A 65 38.95 12.45 -4.11
N HIS A 66 38.62 13.59 -3.53
CA HIS A 66 37.80 13.67 -2.34
C HIS A 66 36.35 13.21 -2.62
N LEU A 67 35.77 13.69 -3.71
CA LEU A 67 34.42 13.30 -4.14
C LEU A 67 34.32 11.80 -4.41
N HIS A 68 35.31 11.25 -5.15
CA HIS A 68 35.36 9.80 -5.43
C HIS A 68 35.53 8.96 -4.16
N ALA A 69 36.28 9.43 -3.16
CA ALA A 69 36.39 8.76 -1.88
C ALA A 69 35.03 8.68 -1.16
N VAL A 70 34.29 9.80 -1.13
CA VAL A 70 32.93 9.85 -0.57
C VAL A 70 31.96 8.98 -1.34
N LEU A 71 31.99 9.00 -2.68
CA LEU A 71 31.13 8.17 -3.53
C LEU A 71 31.39 6.68 -3.31
N LYS A 72 32.65 6.29 -3.18
CA LYS A 72 33.05 4.91 -2.89
C LYS A 72 32.54 4.44 -1.53
N GLU A 73 32.67 5.29 -0.51
CA GLU A 73 32.13 4.98 0.84
C GLU A 73 30.62 4.81 0.82
N LEU A 74 29.90 5.59 0.03
CA LEU A 74 28.45 5.51 -0.13
C LEU A 74 27.97 4.40 -1.08
N GLY A 75 28.90 3.66 -1.72
CA GLY A 75 28.58 2.57 -2.64
C GLY A 75 28.06 3.01 -4.00
N HIS A 76 28.60 4.13 -4.52
CA HIS A 76 28.27 4.68 -5.83
C HIS A 76 26.77 4.88 -6.07
N PRO A 77 26.07 5.70 -5.25
CA PRO A 77 24.65 5.96 -5.43
C PRO A 77 24.39 6.71 -6.75
N PRO A 78 23.13 6.71 -7.25
CA PRO A 78 22.75 7.61 -8.35
C PRO A 78 22.94 9.06 -7.93
N ILE A 79 23.66 9.83 -8.76
CA ILE A 79 24.02 11.22 -8.49
C ILE A 79 23.05 12.15 -9.22
N ALA A 80 22.60 13.19 -8.51
CA ALA A 80 21.90 14.32 -9.07
C ALA A 80 22.75 15.58 -8.90
N PHE A 81 22.85 16.38 -9.95
CA PHE A 81 23.68 17.57 -9.96
C PHE A 81 22.86 18.84 -10.11
N THR A 82 23.19 19.86 -9.32
CA THR A 82 22.59 21.19 -9.44
C THR A 82 23.48 22.09 -10.29
N LEU A 83 22.91 22.56 -11.39
CA LEU A 83 23.55 23.61 -12.21
C LEU A 83 23.30 24.97 -11.56
N PRO A 84 24.36 25.78 -11.37
CA PRO A 84 24.23 27.15 -10.85
C PRO A 84 23.27 27.99 -11.72
N GLN A 85 22.40 28.78 -11.09
CA GLN A 85 21.41 29.59 -11.79
C GLN A 85 21.98 30.55 -12.84
N PRO A 86 23.14 31.18 -12.64
CA PRO A 86 23.74 32.08 -13.65
C PRO A 86 24.07 31.40 -14.99
N LEU A 87 24.22 30.07 -15.01
CA LEU A 87 24.50 29.29 -16.22
C LEU A 87 23.24 28.82 -16.94
N SER A 88 22.06 29.05 -16.36
CA SER A 88 20.79 28.55 -16.87
C SER A 88 19.71 29.63 -16.86
N THR A 89 18.76 29.51 -17.74
CA THR A 89 17.57 30.36 -17.79
C THR A 89 16.34 29.51 -17.49
N SER A 90 15.48 29.99 -16.58
CA SER A 90 14.19 29.38 -16.29
C SER A 90 13.10 30.44 -16.41
N GLN A 91 12.15 30.25 -17.29
CA GLN A 91 11.14 31.25 -17.60
C GLN A 91 9.80 30.63 -17.93
N LEU A 92 8.74 31.37 -17.61
CA LEU A 92 7.37 31.04 -18.02
C LEU A 92 7.11 31.50 -19.45
N ILE A 93 6.63 30.61 -20.30
CA ILE A 93 6.22 30.88 -21.68
C ILE A 93 4.71 30.71 -21.79
N ASP A 94 4.05 31.75 -22.30
CA ASP A 94 2.62 31.75 -22.58
C ASP A 94 2.38 31.44 -24.05
N LEU A 95 1.72 30.32 -24.34
CA LEU A 95 1.33 29.94 -25.68
C LEU A 95 -0.19 30.08 -25.88
N PRO A 96 -0.64 30.35 -27.12
CA PRO A 96 -2.06 30.18 -27.46
C PRO A 96 -2.46 28.70 -27.28
N PRO A 97 -3.76 28.39 -27.18
CA PRO A 97 -4.22 27.01 -27.12
C PRO A 97 -3.98 26.33 -28.48
N VAL A 98 -2.88 25.59 -28.56
CA VAL A 98 -2.45 24.85 -29.75
C VAL A 98 -2.28 23.35 -29.39
N PRO A 99 -2.30 22.45 -30.41
CA PRO A 99 -1.98 21.04 -30.20
C PRO A 99 -0.59 20.86 -29.59
N GLU A 100 -0.38 19.76 -28.86
CA GLU A 100 0.86 19.51 -28.09
C GLU A 100 2.13 19.48 -28.97
N GLU A 101 2.02 18.97 -30.21
CA GLU A 101 3.15 18.94 -31.14
C GLU A 101 3.56 20.36 -31.60
N GLU A 102 2.56 21.22 -31.85
CA GLU A 102 2.81 22.60 -32.19
C GLU A 102 3.36 23.40 -30.99
N ALA A 103 2.82 23.16 -29.81
CA ALA A 103 3.34 23.75 -28.58
C ALA A 103 4.82 23.41 -28.38
N ARG A 104 5.24 22.17 -28.62
CA ARG A 104 6.65 21.75 -28.52
C ARG A 104 7.53 22.53 -29.51
N ARG A 105 7.08 22.68 -30.74
CA ARG A 105 7.84 23.42 -31.75
C ARG A 105 7.99 24.90 -31.35
N LEU A 106 6.91 25.51 -30.87
CA LEU A 106 6.93 26.91 -30.41
C LEU A 106 7.84 27.08 -29.17
N ILE A 107 7.83 26.11 -28.25
CA ILE A 107 8.74 26.11 -27.09
C ILE A 107 10.19 25.98 -27.53
N GLU A 108 10.49 25.10 -28.49
CA GLU A 108 11.84 24.95 -29.05
C GLU A 108 12.32 26.25 -29.70
N GLU A 109 11.50 26.87 -30.52
CA GLU A 109 11.80 28.17 -31.15
C GLU A 109 12.03 29.28 -30.11
N GLU A 110 11.23 29.31 -29.06
CA GLU A 110 11.37 30.29 -27.98
C GLU A 110 12.58 30.00 -27.09
N ALA A 111 12.88 28.73 -26.81
CA ALA A 111 14.09 28.33 -26.07
C ALA A 111 15.38 28.77 -26.80
N VAL A 112 15.41 28.65 -28.13
CA VAL A 112 16.53 29.15 -28.94
C VAL A 112 16.65 30.65 -28.83
N LYS A 113 15.55 31.40 -28.89
CA LYS A 113 15.59 32.88 -28.71
C LYS A 113 16.06 33.28 -27.32
N LEU A 114 15.55 32.57 -26.28
CA LEU A 114 15.95 32.83 -24.89
C LEU A 114 17.39 32.51 -24.61
N SER A 115 18.01 31.58 -25.34
CA SER A 115 19.43 31.26 -25.20
C SER A 115 20.35 32.41 -25.64
N GLY A 116 19.82 33.33 -26.49
CA GLY A 116 20.60 34.46 -27.04
C GLY A 116 21.69 34.03 -28.01
N VAL A 117 21.83 32.78 -28.37
CA VAL A 117 22.90 32.22 -29.18
C VAL A 117 22.30 31.37 -30.31
N SER A 118 22.65 31.70 -31.55
CA SER A 118 22.08 31.05 -32.74
C SER A 118 22.76 29.73 -33.14
N ASP A 119 24.04 29.53 -32.76
CA ASP A 119 24.87 28.41 -33.25
C ASP A 119 25.33 27.44 -32.16
N THR A 120 24.91 27.62 -30.91
CA THR A 120 25.32 26.77 -29.80
C THR A 120 24.23 25.77 -29.47
N ALA A 121 24.59 24.50 -29.29
CA ALA A 121 23.64 23.47 -28.84
C ALA A 121 23.10 23.82 -27.46
N ILE A 122 21.80 23.80 -27.31
CA ILE A 122 21.10 24.03 -26.05
C ILE A 122 20.42 22.74 -25.58
N ILE A 123 20.39 22.56 -24.27
CA ILE A 123 19.56 21.56 -23.62
C ILE A 123 18.45 22.30 -22.91
N TYR A 124 17.22 21.91 -23.18
CA TYR A 124 16.05 22.48 -22.52
C TYR A 124 15.08 21.39 -22.10
N ASP A 125 14.26 21.71 -21.12
CA ASP A 125 13.09 20.93 -20.74
C ASP A 125 11.93 21.86 -20.42
N SER A 126 10.70 21.39 -20.59
CA SER A 126 9.49 22.16 -20.37
C SER A 126 8.44 21.40 -19.61
N VAL A 127 7.80 22.06 -18.66
CA VAL A 127 6.73 21.52 -17.86
C VAL A 127 5.50 22.39 -18.02
N ARG A 128 4.38 21.77 -18.44
CA ARG A 128 3.12 22.47 -18.51
C ARG A 128 2.62 22.77 -17.10
N ILE A 129 2.27 24.02 -16.86
CA ILE A 129 1.65 24.47 -15.62
C ILE A 129 0.23 24.96 -15.86
N HIS A 130 -0.65 24.84 -14.86
CA HIS A 130 -2.09 25.05 -15.05
C HIS A 130 -2.62 26.30 -14.31
N ALA A 131 -1.74 27.20 -13.85
CA ALA A 131 -2.08 28.05 -12.75
C ALA A 131 -2.56 29.47 -13.05
N LEU A 132 -2.11 30.13 -14.14
CA LEU A 132 -2.20 31.59 -14.22
C LEU A 132 -3.24 32.17 -15.19
N ALA A 133 -3.71 31.46 -16.21
CA ALA A 133 -4.69 31.98 -17.15
C ALA A 133 -5.60 30.89 -17.73
N GLN A 134 -6.91 31.13 -17.67
CA GLN A 134 -7.92 30.14 -18.10
C GLN A 134 -7.92 29.81 -19.60
N ASN A 135 -7.36 30.66 -20.44
CA ASN A 135 -7.39 30.49 -21.90
C ASN A 135 -6.01 30.45 -22.59
N ARG A 136 -4.93 30.23 -21.83
CA ARG A 136 -3.57 30.11 -22.36
C ARG A 136 -2.89 28.87 -21.84
N GLN A 137 -2.04 28.27 -22.66
CA GLN A 137 -1.19 27.16 -22.24
C GLN A 137 0.12 27.73 -21.72
N GLN A 138 0.43 27.47 -20.48
CA GLN A 138 1.65 27.96 -19.83
C GLN A 138 2.64 26.83 -19.62
N TYR A 139 3.88 27.12 -19.98
CA TYR A 139 4.98 26.19 -19.85
C TYR A 139 6.12 26.84 -19.08
N TRP A 140 6.55 26.16 -18.03
CA TRP A 140 7.80 26.48 -17.38
C TRP A 140 8.93 25.85 -18.19
N VAL A 141 9.78 26.69 -18.77
CA VAL A 141 10.88 26.25 -19.63
C VAL A 141 12.19 26.55 -18.92
N THR A 142 13.03 25.53 -18.82
CA THR A 142 14.37 25.64 -18.28
C THR A 142 15.37 25.23 -19.35
N LEU A 143 16.41 26.03 -19.56
CA LEU A 143 17.40 25.82 -20.59
C LEU A 143 18.81 26.17 -20.12
N CYS A 144 19.81 25.57 -20.76
CA CYS A 144 21.22 25.87 -20.60
C CYS A 144 21.96 25.53 -21.89
N GLN A 145 23.09 26.18 -22.12
CA GLN A 145 24.03 25.80 -23.18
C GLN A 145 24.64 24.43 -22.85
N GLU A 146 24.66 23.54 -23.84
CA GLU A 146 25.19 22.17 -23.64
C GLU A 146 26.66 22.18 -23.21
N GLY A 147 27.46 23.11 -23.74
CA GLY A 147 28.87 23.29 -23.39
C GLY A 147 29.09 23.56 -21.91
N GLU A 148 28.26 24.43 -21.32
CA GLU A 148 28.33 24.78 -19.90
C GLU A 148 28.02 23.55 -19.00
N ILE A 149 26.99 22.79 -19.34
CA ILE A 149 26.67 21.56 -18.60
C ILE A 149 27.85 20.60 -18.66
N ARG A 150 28.40 20.36 -19.86
CA ARG A 150 29.54 19.44 -20.05
C ARG A 150 30.78 19.89 -19.31
N GLU A 151 31.07 21.20 -19.28
CA GLU A 151 32.18 21.77 -18.53
C GLU A 151 32.03 21.55 -17.03
N GLN A 152 30.83 21.80 -16.48
CA GLN A 152 30.57 21.56 -15.05
C GLN A 152 30.71 20.10 -14.67
N LEU A 153 30.16 19.20 -15.50
CA LEU A 153 30.26 17.76 -15.27
C LEU A 153 31.69 17.24 -15.37
N LYS A 154 32.50 17.79 -16.31
CA LYS A 154 33.91 17.47 -16.44
C LYS A 154 34.75 17.96 -15.26
N ARG A 155 34.40 19.10 -14.68
CA ARG A 155 35.08 19.62 -13.48
C ARG A 155 34.93 18.71 -12.26
N LEU A 156 33.83 17.93 -12.20
CA LEU A 156 33.51 17.02 -11.11
C LEU A 156 33.85 15.57 -11.46
N ASP A 157 34.35 15.30 -12.66
CA ASP A 157 34.69 13.98 -13.21
C ASP A 157 33.62 12.90 -12.93
N LEU A 158 32.34 13.32 -13.05
CA LEU A 158 31.23 12.43 -12.79
C LEU A 158 31.04 11.42 -13.92
N ASP A 159 31.00 10.14 -13.57
CA ASP A 159 30.79 9.07 -14.54
C ASP A 159 29.37 9.17 -15.17
N GLN A 160 29.32 8.94 -16.49
CA GLN A 160 28.07 8.96 -17.24
C GLN A 160 27.01 7.98 -16.71
N GLU A 161 27.44 6.86 -16.13
CA GLU A 161 26.54 5.86 -15.57
C GLU A 161 25.99 6.26 -14.19
N GLU A 162 26.70 7.09 -13.43
CA GLU A 162 26.32 7.50 -12.08
C GLU A 162 25.35 8.67 -12.07
N LEU A 163 25.48 9.58 -13.04
CA LEU A 163 24.62 10.76 -13.12
C LEU A 163 23.20 10.40 -13.58
N CYS A 164 22.23 10.72 -12.75
CA CYS A 164 20.83 10.39 -13.01
C CYS A 164 19.93 11.61 -13.25
N GLU A 165 20.36 12.81 -12.82
CA GLU A 165 19.61 14.05 -12.94
C GLU A 165 20.54 15.27 -12.99
N VAL A 166 20.16 16.26 -13.81
CA VAL A 166 20.75 17.60 -13.80
C VAL A 166 19.60 18.59 -13.74
N THR A 167 19.57 19.41 -12.71
CA THR A 167 18.56 20.45 -12.53
C THR A 167 19.18 21.80 -12.23
N THR A 168 18.39 22.88 -12.21
CA THR A 168 18.86 24.22 -11.87
C THR A 168 18.60 24.54 -10.41
N THR A 169 19.31 25.53 -9.87
CA THR A 169 19.08 26.04 -8.52
C THR A 169 17.62 26.45 -8.32
N ALA A 170 17.00 27.13 -9.29
CA ALA A 170 15.59 27.53 -9.21
C ALA A 170 14.65 26.33 -9.12
N ASN A 171 14.80 25.35 -10.00
CA ASN A 171 13.97 24.15 -9.98
C ASN A 171 14.16 23.34 -8.71
N ALA A 172 15.37 23.26 -8.19
CA ALA A 172 15.67 22.62 -6.91
C ALA A 172 14.94 23.32 -5.75
N LEU A 173 14.99 24.68 -5.71
CA LEU A 173 14.28 25.44 -4.68
C LEU A 173 12.75 25.26 -4.78
N ILE A 174 12.18 25.25 -5.99
CA ILE A 174 10.76 24.95 -6.22
C ILE A 174 10.42 23.56 -5.67
N ALA A 175 11.21 22.55 -6.03
CA ALA A 175 10.99 21.18 -5.59
C ALA A 175 11.07 21.04 -4.06
N ALA A 176 12.08 21.65 -3.44
CA ALA A 176 12.27 21.61 -1.99
C ALA A 176 11.13 22.32 -1.25
N TYR A 177 10.73 23.51 -1.71
CA TYR A 177 9.71 24.28 -1.03
C TYR A 177 8.31 23.64 -1.14
N LEU A 178 7.91 23.22 -2.35
CA LEU A 178 6.62 22.57 -2.59
C LEU A 178 6.50 21.19 -1.93
N ALA A 179 7.60 20.48 -1.70
CA ALA A 179 7.58 19.24 -0.93
C ALA A 179 7.19 19.46 0.54
N MET A 180 7.47 20.64 1.08
CA MET A 180 7.14 21.04 2.45
C MET A 180 5.82 21.80 2.53
N HIS A 181 5.50 22.56 1.49
CA HIS A 181 4.32 23.42 1.38
C HIS A 181 3.59 23.16 0.05
N PRO A 182 2.92 22.02 -0.11
CA PRO A 182 2.27 21.67 -1.39
C PRO A 182 1.13 22.62 -1.78
N GLU A 183 0.59 23.34 -0.81
CA GLU A 183 -0.49 24.33 -1.01
C GLU A 183 0.04 25.77 -1.00
N ALA A 184 1.35 25.97 -1.22
CA ALA A 184 1.93 27.29 -1.29
C ALA A 184 1.27 28.09 -2.43
N ASP A 185 0.69 29.23 -2.10
CA ASP A 185 0.01 30.09 -3.07
C ASP A 185 0.99 31.17 -3.58
N GLN A 186 1.07 32.29 -2.93
CA GLN A 186 1.87 33.43 -3.35
C GLN A 186 3.13 33.53 -2.49
N THR A 187 4.26 33.05 -3.04
CA THR A 187 5.52 32.99 -2.28
C THR A 187 6.69 33.47 -3.13
N VAL A 188 7.54 34.28 -2.56
CA VAL A 188 8.84 34.64 -3.10
C VAL A 188 9.92 33.90 -2.34
N LEU A 189 10.68 33.04 -3.02
CA LEU A 189 11.85 32.38 -2.45
C LEU A 189 13.10 33.19 -2.79
N VAL A 190 13.89 33.58 -1.79
CA VAL A 190 15.15 34.30 -1.95
C VAL A 190 16.26 33.44 -1.36
N HIS A 191 17.10 32.87 -2.23
CA HIS A 191 18.22 32.03 -1.81
C HIS A 191 19.53 32.74 -2.06
N THR A 192 20.24 33.12 -1.02
CA THR A 192 21.51 33.83 -1.12
C THR A 192 22.66 32.89 -0.82
N GLY A 193 23.37 32.54 -1.89
CA GLY A 193 24.61 31.78 -1.84
C GLY A 193 25.82 32.64 -1.50
N ALA A 194 27.06 32.19 -1.79
CA ALA A 194 28.27 32.96 -1.57
C ALA A 194 28.41 34.09 -2.59
N GLN A 195 28.23 33.84 -3.89
CA GLN A 195 28.44 34.85 -4.94
C GLN A 195 27.14 35.41 -5.50
N ASN A 196 26.07 34.61 -5.55
CA ASN A 196 24.82 34.96 -6.22
C ASN A 196 23.62 34.85 -5.28
N THR A 197 22.62 35.66 -5.57
CA THR A 197 21.27 35.52 -5.01
C THR A 197 20.33 35.07 -6.11
N VAL A 198 19.55 34.03 -5.83
CA VAL A 198 18.51 33.48 -6.71
C VAL A 198 17.15 33.86 -6.14
N VAL A 199 16.27 34.38 -7.00
CA VAL A 199 14.90 34.76 -6.65
C VAL A 199 13.94 33.88 -7.46
N VAL A 200 13.03 33.23 -6.78
CA VAL A 200 11.98 32.42 -7.43
C VAL A 200 10.62 32.90 -6.94
N ILE A 201 9.70 33.10 -7.86
CA ILE A 201 8.32 33.45 -7.52
C ILE A 201 7.42 32.27 -7.79
N LEU A 202 6.62 31.91 -6.77
CA LEU A 202 5.63 30.86 -6.82
C LEU A 202 4.22 31.48 -6.81
N VAL A 203 3.36 30.95 -7.67
CA VAL A 203 1.92 31.28 -7.70
C VAL A 203 1.14 29.97 -7.87
N ASN A 204 0.13 29.75 -7.02
CA ASN A 204 -0.73 28.56 -7.06
C ASN A 204 0.07 27.24 -7.12
N GLY A 205 1.13 27.11 -6.32
CA GLY A 205 1.96 25.90 -6.28
C GLY A 205 2.87 25.70 -7.50
N HIS A 206 3.11 26.74 -8.30
CA HIS A 206 3.98 26.67 -9.47
C HIS A 206 5.01 27.77 -9.50
N GLY A 207 6.26 27.43 -9.87
CA GLY A 207 7.26 28.42 -10.20
C GLY A 207 6.90 29.18 -11.48
N VAL A 208 6.85 30.50 -11.41
CA VAL A 208 6.45 31.37 -12.53
C VAL A 208 7.56 32.34 -12.96
N TYR A 209 8.55 32.56 -12.10
CA TYR A 209 9.71 33.40 -12.38
C TYR A 209 10.94 32.87 -11.66
N ALA A 210 12.08 32.97 -12.31
CA ALA A 210 13.39 32.76 -11.70
C ALA A 210 14.37 33.83 -12.19
N GLY A 211 14.92 34.58 -11.28
CA GLY A 211 15.94 35.59 -11.53
C GLY A 211 17.17 35.33 -10.69
N THR A 212 18.30 35.95 -11.10
CA THR A 212 19.54 35.87 -10.33
C THR A 212 20.33 37.16 -10.47
N PHE A 213 21.04 37.54 -9.42
CA PHE A 213 21.96 38.66 -9.47
C PHE A 213 23.26 38.37 -8.68
N PRO A 214 24.42 38.96 -9.09
CA PRO A 214 25.74 38.57 -8.61
C PRO A 214 26.12 39.26 -7.28
N MET A 215 25.22 39.21 -6.29
CA MET A 215 25.46 39.74 -4.96
C MET A 215 25.05 38.67 -3.93
N GLY A 216 25.99 37.91 -3.44
CA GLY A 216 25.82 36.92 -2.40
C GLY A 216 26.52 37.27 -1.09
N GLY A 217 26.82 36.28 -0.25
CA GLY A 217 27.52 36.46 1.03
C GLY A 217 28.88 37.12 0.92
N ASP A 218 29.62 36.88 -0.19
CA ASP A 218 30.90 37.46 -0.45
C ASP A 218 30.83 38.97 -0.70
N PHE A 219 29.70 39.48 -1.16
CA PHE A 219 29.45 40.91 -1.29
C PHE A 219 29.51 41.60 0.08
N PHE A 220 28.85 41.03 1.08
CA PHE A 220 28.89 41.51 2.46
C PHE A 220 30.28 41.33 3.07
N THR A 221 30.94 40.19 2.85
CA THR A 221 32.29 39.92 3.37
C THR A 221 33.28 40.96 2.86
N ARG A 222 33.24 41.29 1.57
CA ARG A 222 34.10 42.34 0.98
C ARG A 222 33.83 43.74 1.55
N ALA A 223 32.55 44.04 1.84
CA ALA A 223 32.19 45.30 2.47
C ALA A 223 32.73 45.39 3.90
N ILE A 224 32.63 44.33 4.69
CA ILE A 224 33.18 44.25 6.04
C ILE A 224 34.71 44.39 6.01
N ALA A 225 35.39 43.65 5.12
CA ALA A 225 36.83 43.69 4.97
C ALA A 225 37.35 45.12 4.67
N ARG A 226 36.61 45.85 3.83
CA ARG A 226 36.94 47.27 3.52
C ARG A 226 36.75 48.19 4.72
N GLN A 227 35.64 48.06 5.46
CA GLN A 227 35.34 48.91 6.62
C GLN A 227 36.29 48.64 7.80
N LEU A 228 36.57 47.37 8.06
CA LEU A 228 37.46 46.97 9.16
C LEU A 228 38.94 46.94 8.77
N ASN A 229 39.25 47.17 7.51
CA ASN A 229 40.61 47.07 6.95
C ASN A 229 41.31 45.75 7.33
N CYS A 230 40.60 44.63 7.17
CA CYS A 230 41.07 43.30 7.52
C CYS A 230 41.06 42.33 6.33
N SER A 231 41.63 41.14 6.50
CA SER A 231 41.58 40.09 5.46
C SER A 231 40.17 39.59 5.22
N LEU A 232 39.92 38.96 4.06
CA LEU A 232 38.62 38.38 3.72
C LEU A 232 38.21 37.25 4.68
N GLU A 233 39.20 36.47 5.15
CA GLU A 233 38.97 35.40 6.12
C GLU A 233 38.52 35.96 7.48
N ALA A 234 39.19 37.01 7.95
CA ALA A 234 38.83 37.69 9.20
C ALA A 234 37.44 38.36 9.08
N ALA A 235 37.17 39.00 7.94
CA ALA A 235 35.83 39.56 7.67
C ALA A 235 34.74 38.52 7.60
N GLU A 236 34.99 37.35 7.01
CA GLU A 236 34.05 36.24 6.96
C GLU A 236 33.77 35.68 8.36
N GLN A 237 34.80 35.51 9.17
CA GLN A 237 34.64 35.07 10.56
C GLN A 237 33.88 36.10 11.40
N TYR A 238 34.16 37.39 11.20
CA TYR A 238 33.42 38.46 11.85
C TYR A 238 31.93 38.44 11.46
N LYS A 239 31.63 38.32 10.17
CA LYS A 239 30.27 38.21 9.62
C LYS A 239 29.48 37.03 10.20
N ARG A 240 30.13 35.90 10.39
CA ARG A 240 29.48 34.70 10.94
C ARG A 240 29.13 34.82 12.43
N THR A 241 29.88 35.60 13.18
CA THR A 241 29.78 35.66 14.65
C THR A 241 29.09 36.90 15.16
N LYS A 242 29.12 38.00 14.39
CA LYS A 242 28.64 39.33 14.80
C LYS A 242 27.46 39.81 13.97
N ASP A 243 26.53 40.53 14.60
CA ASP A 243 25.46 41.23 13.90
C ASP A 243 25.95 42.58 13.38
N VAL A 244 26.43 42.58 12.14
CA VAL A 244 26.94 43.79 11.47
C VAL A 244 25.87 44.77 11.05
N PHE A 245 24.56 44.38 11.18
CA PHE A 245 23.43 45.18 10.72
C PHE A 245 22.79 45.99 11.84
N THR A 246 22.69 45.40 13.03
CA THR A 246 21.93 45.96 14.15
C THR A 246 22.70 45.82 15.47
N GLY A 247 22.38 46.69 16.45
CA GLY A 247 22.96 46.62 17.80
C GLY A 247 24.38 47.19 17.92
N ASP A 248 25.09 46.73 18.94
CA ASP A 248 26.44 47.26 19.30
C ASP A 248 27.54 46.84 18.32
N ASP A 249 27.36 45.77 17.59
CA ASP A 249 28.30 45.30 16.57
C ASP A 249 28.00 45.86 15.16
N ALA A 250 26.94 46.69 15.02
CA ALA A 250 26.57 47.29 13.75
C ALA A 250 27.67 48.17 13.17
N LEU A 251 27.99 47.95 11.90
CA LEU A 251 29.02 48.77 11.22
C LEU A 251 28.38 50.08 10.71
N PRO A 252 29.00 51.26 10.94
CA PRO A 252 28.40 52.58 10.68
C PRO A 252 27.90 52.77 9.25
N ASP A 253 28.66 52.26 8.25
CA ASP A 253 28.37 52.46 6.83
C ASP A 253 27.83 51.21 6.14
N PHE A 254 27.23 50.28 6.91
CA PHE A 254 26.74 49.04 6.34
C PHE A 254 25.30 49.16 5.76
N GLY A 255 24.57 50.20 6.17
CA GLY A 255 23.24 50.51 5.62
C GLY A 255 23.22 50.62 4.08
N PRO A 256 24.07 51.44 3.45
CA PRO A 256 24.15 51.53 1.98
C PRO A 256 24.51 50.22 1.28
N VAL A 257 25.31 49.35 1.92
CA VAL A 257 25.65 48.03 1.38
C VAL A 257 24.39 47.14 1.29
N VAL A 258 23.61 47.14 2.36
CA VAL A 258 22.33 46.38 2.38
C VAL A 258 21.33 46.98 1.41
N ASP A 259 21.24 48.33 1.35
CA ASP A 259 20.36 49.03 0.42
C ASP A 259 20.65 48.65 -1.04
N GLY A 260 21.93 48.60 -1.40
CA GLY A 260 22.33 48.14 -2.73
C GLY A 260 21.93 46.70 -3.06
N TRP A 261 22.03 45.81 -2.09
CA TRP A 261 21.59 44.43 -2.25
C TRP A 261 20.05 44.35 -2.35
N VAL A 262 19.31 45.06 -1.48
CA VAL A 262 17.86 45.12 -1.48
C VAL A 262 17.33 45.76 -2.76
N GLU A 263 17.99 46.77 -3.29
CA GLU A 263 17.63 47.40 -4.57
C GLU A 263 17.73 46.40 -5.73
N GLN A 264 18.80 45.58 -5.77
CA GLN A 264 18.87 44.52 -6.79
C GLN A 264 17.77 43.47 -6.61
N LEU A 265 17.44 43.10 -5.38
CA LEU A 265 16.33 42.21 -5.11
C LEU A 265 15.00 42.81 -5.61
N LYS A 266 14.76 44.08 -5.30
CA LYS A 266 13.55 44.78 -5.77
C LYS A 266 13.50 44.84 -7.29
N ARG A 267 14.61 45.11 -7.97
CA ARG A 267 14.68 45.08 -9.46
C ARG A 267 14.23 43.71 -10.00
N GLN A 268 14.73 42.61 -9.46
CA GLN A 268 14.34 41.29 -9.89
C GLN A 268 12.82 41.02 -9.66
N LEU A 269 12.28 41.56 -8.59
CA LEU A 269 10.83 41.45 -8.32
C LEU A 269 10.03 42.34 -9.27
N ASP A 270 10.48 43.58 -9.50
CA ASP A 270 9.86 44.55 -10.42
C ASP A 270 9.84 44.05 -11.87
N ASP A 271 10.88 43.31 -12.30
CA ASP A 271 10.94 42.68 -13.63
C ASP A 271 9.77 41.72 -13.82
N TRP A 272 9.39 40.96 -12.81
CA TRP A 272 8.24 40.08 -12.90
C TRP A 272 6.90 40.80 -12.69
N PHE A 273 6.77 41.63 -11.65
CA PHE A 273 5.54 42.39 -11.38
C PHE A 273 5.18 43.36 -12.51
N GLY A 274 6.18 43.87 -13.25
CA GLY A 274 6.00 44.68 -14.46
C GLY A 274 5.65 43.85 -15.72
N SER A 275 5.83 42.54 -15.68
CA SER A 275 5.55 41.65 -16.80
C SER A 275 4.05 41.49 -17.04
N LYS A 276 3.68 40.93 -18.21
CA LYS A 276 2.27 40.64 -18.54
C LYS A 276 1.61 39.67 -17.56
N THR A 277 2.37 38.75 -17.02
CA THR A 277 1.91 37.70 -16.09
C THR A 277 1.88 38.15 -14.63
N GLY A 278 2.78 39.06 -14.26
CA GLY A 278 2.93 39.50 -12.87
C GLY A 278 2.15 40.77 -12.50
N ARG A 279 1.76 41.61 -13.49
CA ARG A 279 1.15 42.94 -13.25
C ARG A 279 -0.15 42.92 -12.44
N ASP A 280 -0.88 41.79 -12.42
CA ASP A 280 -2.10 41.64 -11.67
C ASP A 280 -1.88 41.28 -10.20
N TYR A 281 -0.63 41.11 -9.81
CA TYR A 281 -0.20 40.75 -8.47
C TYR A 281 0.51 41.92 -7.79
N SER A 282 0.48 41.95 -6.47
CA SER A 282 1.19 42.91 -5.63
C SER A 282 2.12 42.18 -4.68
N LEU A 283 3.34 42.66 -4.49
CA LEU A 283 4.32 42.09 -3.56
C LEU A 283 3.75 41.97 -2.12
N SER A 284 2.85 42.85 -1.73
CA SER A 284 2.20 42.80 -0.40
C SER A 284 1.35 41.55 -0.16
N ALA A 285 0.93 40.86 -1.23
CA ALA A 285 0.19 39.59 -1.13
C ALA A 285 1.09 38.38 -1.01
N PHE A 286 2.41 38.56 -1.19
CA PHE A 286 3.37 37.45 -1.17
C PHE A 286 4.06 37.33 0.19
N GLN A 287 4.29 36.08 0.59
CA GLN A 287 5.23 35.77 1.66
C GLN A 287 6.63 35.64 1.09
N VAL A 288 7.61 36.33 1.68
CA VAL A 288 9.02 36.18 1.31
C VAL A 288 9.68 35.14 2.21
N VAL A 289 10.21 34.09 1.60
CA VAL A 289 10.94 33.03 2.30
C VAL A 289 12.40 33.08 1.92
N VAL A 290 13.26 33.21 2.92
CA VAL A 290 14.69 33.36 2.69
C VAL A 290 15.47 32.10 3.10
N GLY A 291 16.46 31.74 2.28
CA GLY A 291 17.33 30.59 2.50
C GLY A 291 18.76 30.85 2.01
N GLY A 292 19.61 29.82 2.13
CA GLY A 292 20.99 29.90 1.74
C GLY A 292 21.96 30.37 2.85
N GLY A 293 23.24 30.14 2.62
CA GLY A 293 24.29 30.37 3.62
C GLY A 293 24.37 31.80 4.14
N ALA A 294 24.07 32.80 3.29
CA ALA A 294 24.14 34.22 3.72
C ALA A 294 23.07 34.55 4.78
N PHE A 295 21.87 33.93 4.73
CA PHE A 295 20.84 34.17 5.73
C PHE A 295 21.07 33.46 7.07
N MET A 296 22.13 32.66 7.19
CA MET A 296 22.61 32.18 8.49
C MET A 296 23.29 33.29 9.29
N GLN A 297 23.67 34.38 8.63
CA GLN A 297 24.28 35.56 9.24
C GLN A 297 23.31 36.25 10.22
N PRO A 298 23.76 36.62 11.45
CA PRO A 298 22.94 37.38 12.41
C PRO A 298 22.47 38.71 11.81
N GLY A 299 21.22 39.09 12.09
CA GLY A 299 20.64 40.40 11.75
C GLY A 299 20.13 40.57 10.31
N LEU A 300 20.68 39.83 9.31
CA LEU A 300 20.30 40.03 7.89
C LEU A 300 18.79 39.89 7.62
N LEU A 301 18.17 38.90 8.17
CA LEU A 301 16.71 38.71 8.01
C LEU A 301 15.93 39.88 8.63
N HIS A 302 16.34 40.38 9.79
CA HIS A 302 15.68 41.50 10.46
C HIS A 302 15.80 42.77 9.59
N CYS A 303 16.97 43.05 9.10
CA CYS A 303 17.22 44.16 8.20
C CYS A 303 16.41 44.06 6.89
N LEU A 304 16.31 42.87 6.32
CA LEU A 304 15.49 42.65 5.13
C LEU A 304 13.99 42.93 5.39
N LYS A 305 13.46 42.46 6.52
CA LYS A 305 12.06 42.71 6.91
C LYS A 305 11.72 44.20 6.96
N GLU A 306 12.60 44.98 7.55
CA GLU A 306 12.42 46.44 7.65
C GLU A 306 12.46 47.13 6.30
N LYS A 307 13.39 46.72 5.39
CA LYS A 307 13.62 47.39 4.12
C LYS A 307 12.68 47.00 3.00
N ILE A 308 12.13 45.76 3.03
CA ILE A 308 11.23 45.26 2.00
C ILE A 308 9.75 45.54 2.32
N GLY A 309 9.41 45.67 3.60
CA GLY A 309 8.07 46.03 4.05
C GLY A 309 7.01 44.95 3.90
N VAL A 310 7.41 43.69 3.70
CA VAL A 310 6.49 42.54 3.62
C VAL A 310 6.90 41.42 4.58
N ALA A 311 5.98 40.47 4.81
CA ALA A 311 6.22 39.34 5.69
C ALA A 311 7.39 38.47 5.16
N CYS A 312 8.48 38.41 5.93
CA CYS A 312 9.64 37.58 5.62
C CYS A 312 9.79 36.48 6.67
N SER A 313 10.07 35.27 6.23
CA SER A 313 10.36 34.13 7.10
C SER A 313 11.62 33.39 6.64
N ARG A 314 12.23 32.65 7.54
CA ARG A 314 13.33 31.75 7.15
C ARG A 314 12.76 30.50 6.52
N TRP A 315 13.56 29.90 5.64
CA TRP A 315 13.30 28.57 5.11
C TRP A 315 13.10 27.58 6.27
N PRO A 316 12.05 26.72 6.21
CA PRO A 316 11.86 25.70 7.24
C PRO A 316 13.00 24.70 7.22
N VAL A 317 13.59 24.48 8.38
CA VAL A 317 14.75 23.60 8.55
C VAL A 317 14.44 22.44 9.48
N GLY A 318 15.09 21.31 9.24
CA GLY A 318 14.95 20.10 10.06
C GLY A 318 16.14 19.86 11.00
N GLY A 319 16.04 18.81 11.79
CA GLY A 319 17.02 18.43 12.80
C GLY A 319 18.20 17.57 12.30
N GLY A 320 18.46 17.48 11.00
CA GLY A 320 19.58 16.68 10.47
C GLY A 320 19.21 15.24 10.10
N LYS A 321 20.10 14.29 10.36
CA LYS A 321 19.93 12.88 9.99
C LYS A 321 18.59 12.30 10.42
N ASP A 322 17.96 11.53 9.54
CA ASP A 322 16.65 10.91 9.72
C ASP A 322 15.45 11.88 9.68
N SER A 323 15.70 13.16 9.42
CA SER A 323 14.66 14.16 9.18
C SER A 323 14.08 14.06 7.77
N ALA A 324 12.84 14.52 7.61
CA ALA A 324 12.25 14.78 6.30
C ALA A 324 12.57 16.19 5.77
N LEU A 325 13.16 17.06 6.60
CA LEU A 325 13.50 18.45 6.26
C LEU A 325 15.02 18.62 6.25
N PRO A 326 15.58 19.41 5.31
CA PRO A 326 17.01 19.69 5.23
C PRO A 326 17.47 20.58 6.38
N THR A 327 18.77 20.53 6.68
CA THR A 327 19.39 21.55 7.53
C THR A 327 19.54 22.87 6.77
N ALA A 328 19.73 23.98 7.51
CA ALA A 328 19.87 25.29 6.91
C ALA A 328 21.05 25.32 5.91
N GLY A 329 20.79 25.84 4.73
CA GLY A 329 21.76 25.94 3.66
C GLY A 329 21.85 24.75 2.73
N PHE A 330 21.11 23.64 2.99
CA PHE A 330 21.04 22.46 2.11
C PHE A 330 19.78 22.40 1.26
N GLU A 331 19.00 23.47 1.21
CA GLU A 331 17.72 23.55 0.51
C GLU A 331 17.83 23.15 -0.97
N VAL A 332 18.90 23.63 -1.63
CA VAL A 332 19.15 23.36 -3.06
C VAL A 332 19.53 21.88 -3.28
N ALA A 333 20.50 21.36 -2.53
CA ALA A 333 20.88 19.96 -2.64
C ALA A 333 19.71 19.01 -2.33
N TYR A 334 18.90 19.33 -1.31
CA TYR A 334 17.70 18.58 -0.99
C TYR A 334 16.69 18.59 -2.14
N GLY A 335 16.38 19.74 -2.71
CA GLY A 335 15.46 19.86 -3.86
C GLY A 335 15.96 19.11 -5.08
N THR A 336 17.28 19.11 -5.32
CA THR A 336 17.91 18.32 -6.39
C THR A 336 17.72 16.82 -6.17
N ALA A 337 17.86 16.35 -4.93
CA ALA A 337 17.57 14.96 -4.60
C ALA A 337 16.09 14.61 -4.84
N LEU A 338 15.17 15.51 -4.50
CA LEU A 338 13.74 15.34 -4.77
C LEU A 338 13.43 15.23 -6.27
N GLN A 339 14.09 16.03 -7.11
CA GLN A 339 13.98 15.93 -8.56
C GLN A 339 14.40 14.53 -9.06
N ALA A 340 15.57 14.07 -8.65
CA ALA A 340 16.10 12.76 -9.03
C ALA A 340 15.20 11.59 -8.56
N LEU A 341 14.57 11.73 -7.39
CA LEU A 341 13.64 10.76 -6.84
C LEU A 341 12.24 10.83 -7.46
N GLY A 342 11.99 11.82 -8.34
CA GLY A 342 10.69 12.03 -8.98
C GLY A 342 9.61 12.54 -8.01
N ARG A 343 10.03 13.29 -6.99
CA ARG A 343 9.16 13.90 -5.97
C ARG A 343 8.97 15.40 -6.16
N SER A 344 9.40 15.95 -7.29
CA SER A 344 9.15 17.35 -7.64
C SER A 344 7.76 17.51 -8.24
N ALA A 345 7.03 18.53 -7.80
CA ALA A 345 5.76 18.93 -8.41
C ALA A 345 5.95 19.51 -9.83
N GLN A 346 7.11 20.11 -10.09
CA GLN A 346 7.45 20.74 -11.37
C GLN A 346 8.81 20.20 -11.86
N PRO A 347 8.84 18.93 -12.37
CA PRO A 347 10.09 18.30 -12.77
C PRO A 347 10.61 18.89 -14.07
N ALA A 348 11.85 19.39 -14.07
CA ALA A 348 12.56 19.81 -15.27
C ALA A 348 14.00 19.31 -15.21
N SER A 349 14.44 18.60 -16.26
CA SER A 349 15.71 17.90 -16.32
C SER A 349 16.58 18.38 -17.47
N LEU A 350 17.76 18.89 -17.16
CA LEU A 350 18.77 19.29 -18.13
C LEU A 350 19.82 18.19 -18.38
N LEU A 351 19.51 16.94 -18.03
CA LEU A 351 20.43 15.83 -18.23
C LEU A 351 20.64 15.57 -19.74
N PRO A 352 21.88 15.59 -20.26
CA PRO A 352 22.15 15.28 -21.67
C PRO A 352 21.68 13.87 -22.07
N VAL A 353 21.37 13.69 -23.35
CA VAL A 353 20.74 12.45 -23.86
C VAL A 353 21.61 11.23 -23.62
N GLU A 354 22.90 11.34 -23.80
CA GLU A 354 23.86 10.24 -23.60
C GLU A 354 23.84 9.75 -22.15
N TYR A 355 23.77 10.64 -21.16
CA TYR A 355 23.68 10.28 -19.74
C TYR A 355 22.32 9.61 -19.43
N ARG A 356 21.24 10.09 -20.06
CA ARG A 356 19.91 9.44 -19.94
C ARG A 356 19.94 8.01 -20.45
N VAL A 357 20.62 7.78 -21.58
CA VAL A 357 20.77 6.44 -22.19
C VAL A 357 21.65 5.54 -21.31
N ALA A 358 22.79 6.05 -20.84
CA ALA A 358 23.69 5.34 -19.94
C ALA A 358 23.01 4.93 -18.64
N GLY A 359 22.29 5.85 -18.01
CA GLY A 359 21.53 5.59 -16.79
C GLY A 359 20.38 4.57 -16.99
N ARG A 360 19.74 4.53 -18.17
CA ARG A 360 18.77 3.49 -18.51
C ARG A 360 19.44 2.12 -18.64
N ARG A 361 20.61 2.06 -19.31
CA ARG A 361 21.38 0.82 -19.46
C ARG A 361 21.83 0.26 -18.12
N ARG A 362 22.34 1.13 -17.21
CA ARG A 362 22.72 0.73 -15.85
C ARG A 362 21.53 0.16 -15.07
N ARG A 363 20.38 0.85 -15.08
CA ARG A 363 19.16 0.34 -14.43
C ARG A 363 18.71 -0.99 -15.00
N LEU A 364 18.72 -1.14 -16.32
CA LEU A 364 18.37 -2.40 -16.97
C LEU A 364 19.33 -3.52 -16.57
N ARG A 365 20.65 -3.26 -16.53
CA ARG A 365 21.67 -4.21 -16.08
C ARG A 365 21.41 -4.65 -14.64
N GLN A 366 21.19 -3.70 -13.74
CA GLN A 366 20.87 -3.99 -12.33
C GLN A 366 19.60 -4.83 -12.19
N TRP A 367 18.56 -4.53 -12.97
CA TRP A 367 17.33 -5.32 -13.01
C TRP A 367 17.56 -6.74 -13.51
N ILE A 368 18.39 -6.91 -14.56
CA ILE A 368 18.75 -8.23 -15.08
C ILE A 368 19.57 -9.02 -14.05
N GLU A 369 20.52 -8.39 -13.38
CA GLU A 369 21.30 -9.01 -12.30
C GLU A 369 20.40 -9.43 -11.14
N PHE A 370 19.50 -8.54 -10.69
CA PHE A 370 18.52 -8.88 -9.65
C PHE A 370 17.57 -10.00 -10.08
N ALA A 371 17.07 -9.96 -11.32
CA ALA A 371 16.20 -11.00 -11.86
C ALA A 371 16.93 -12.36 -11.95
N ASN A 372 18.20 -12.37 -12.34
CA ASN A 372 19.03 -13.57 -12.38
C ASN A 372 19.23 -14.16 -10.97
N VAL A 373 19.54 -13.33 -9.98
CA VAL A 373 19.68 -13.77 -8.57
C VAL A 373 18.35 -14.32 -8.05
N ALA A 374 17.24 -13.59 -8.30
CA ALA A 374 15.91 -14.05 -7.91
C ALA A 374 15.53 -15.38 -8.58
N LEU A 375 15.86 -15.54 -9.86
CA LEU A 375 15.64 -16.79 -10.61
C LEU A 375 16.46 -17.95 -10.03
N LEU A 376 17.72 -17.70 -9.68
CA LEU A 376 18.58 -18.74 -9.04
C LEU A 376 18.03 -19.15 -7.68
N ILE A 377 17.58 -18.19 -6.87
CA ILE A 377 16.94 -18.47 -5.57
C ILE A 377 15.66 -19.27 -5.79
N PHE A 378 14.83 -18.87 -6.75
CA PHE A 378 13.58 -19.56 -7.09
C PHE A 378 13.84 -21.00 -7.56
N LEU A 379 14.83 -21.22 -8.44
CA LEU A 379 15.26 -22.56 -8.88
C LEU A 379 15.78 -23.39 -7.70
N GLY A 380 16.56 -22.80 -6.81
CA GLY A 380 17.03 -23.43 -5.58
C GLY A 380 15.87 -23.87 -4.68
N LEU A 381 14.88 -23.00 -4.48
CA LEU A 381 13.67 -23.32 -3.71
C LEU A 381 12.84 -24.43 -4.37
N LEU A 382 12.71 -24.42 -5.70
CA LEU A 382 12.02 -25.50 -6.45
C LEU A 382 12.73 -26.84 -6.28
N LEU A 383 14.05 -26.86 -6.34
CA LEU A 383 14.85 -28.09 -6.11
C LEU A 383 14.68 -28.59 -4.68
N LEU A 384 14.76 -27.69 -3.69
CA LEU A 384 14.52 -28.03 -2.27
C LEU A 384 13.11 -28.56 -2.07
N PHE A 385 12.11 -27.91 -2.65
CA PHE A 385 10.72 -28.36 -2.58
C PHE A 385 10.52 -29.72 -3.25
N GLY A 386 11.11 -29.94 -4.42
CA GLY A 386 11.06 -31.23 -5.14
C GLY A 386 11.72 -32.36 -4.34
N THR A 387 12.87 -32.11 -3.72
CA THR A 387 13.57 -33.09 -2.88
C THR A 387 12.78 -33.37 -1.60
N TRP A 388 12.23 -32.34 -0.96
CA TRP A 388 11.39 -32.47 0.22
C TRP A 388 10.09 -33.25 -0.08
N GLN A 389 9.45 -32.94 -1.21
CA GLN A 389 8.25 -33.67 -1.67
C GLN A 389 8.57 -35.14 -1.97
N LYS A 390 9.70 -35.41 -2.64
CA LYS A 390 10.15 -36.79 -2.90
C LYS A 390 10.40 -37.54 -1.59
N TRP A 391 11.06 -36.92 -0.62
CA TRP A 391 11.35 -37.52 0.68
C TRP A 391 10.07 -37.76 1.50
N SER A 392 9.15 -36.80 1.51
CA SER A 392 7.82 -36.92 2.12
C SER A 392 7.01 -38.06 1.49
N LEU A 393 6.99 -38.17 0.17
CA LEU A 393 6.31 -39.25 -0.55
C LEU A 393 6.91 -40.62 -0.24
N VAL A 394 8.24 -40.74 -0.15
CA VAL A 394 8.91 -42.00 0.23
C VAL A 394 8.50 -42.42 1.64
N LYS A 395 8.55 -41.49 2.62
CA LYS A 395 8.10 -41.75 3.99
C LYS A 395 6.63 -42.16 4.08
N HIS A 396 5.76 -41.45 3.35
CA HIS A 396 4.33 -41.79 3.31
C HIS A 396 4.08 -43.14 2.68
N LYS A 397 4.81 -43.50 1.62
CA LYS A 397 4.71 -44.81 0.97
C LYS A 397 5.13 -45.94 1.91
N GLU A 398 6.20 -45.76 2.68
CA GLU A 398 6.63 -46.76 3.67
C GLU A 398 5.64 -46.89 4.83
N ALA A 399 5.14 -45.75 5.33
CA ALA A 399 4.11 -45.74 6.37
C ALA A 399 2.78 -46.36 5.89
N LEU A 400 2.41 -46.11 4.64
CA LEU A 400 1.22 -46.74 4.05
C LEU A 400 1.38 -48.25 3.89
N ARG A 401 2.56 -48.71 3.43
CA ARG A 401 2.87 -50.15 3.33
C ARG A 401 2.83 -50.84 4.71
N ALA A 402 3.39 -50.19 5.74
CA ALA A 402 3.32 -50.70 7.11
C ALA A 402 1.87 -50.78 7.61
N LYS A 403 1.06 -49.72 7.38
CA LYS A 403 -0.36 -49.71 7.74
C LYS A 403 -1.19 -50.74 6.97
N MET A 404 -0.87 -50.94 5.66
CA MET A 404 -1.56 -52.00 4.89
C MET A 404 -1.23 -53.40 5.39
N ARG A 405 0.01 -53.71 5.78
CA ARG A 405 0.38 -55.00 6.37
C ARG A 405 -0.31 -55.21 7.71
N ALA A 406 -0.28 -54.21 8.61
CA ALA A 406 -1.01 -54.27 9.87
C ALA A 406 -2.54 -54.33 9.69
N GLY A 407 -3.08 -53.67 8.66
CA GLY A 407 -4.48 -53.70 8.30
C GLY A 407 -4.96 -55.06 7.81
N LEU A 408 -4.14 -55.81 7.05
CA LEU A 408 -4.46 -57.16 6.57
C LEU A 408 -4.57 -58.19 7.71
N GLU A 409 -3.71 -58.08 8.71
CA GLU A 409 -3.77 -58.95 9.90
C GLU A 409 -5.00 -58.68 10.79
N ASN A 410 -5.42 -57.41 10.83
CA ASN A 410 -6.57 -57.00 11.66
C ASN A 410 -7.92 -57.21 10.96
N THR A 411 -7.97 -57.34 9.63
CA THR A 411 -9.22 -57.53 8.89
C THR A 411 -9.87 -58.87 9.19
N GLN A 412 -9.10 -59.94 9.33
CA GLN A 412 -9.64 -61.25 9.70
C GLN A 412 -10.23 -61.26 11.12
N LYS A 413 -9.52 -60.58 12.07
CA LYS A 413 -10.03 -60.42 13.45
C LYS A 413 -11.27 -59.51 13.49
N ALA A 414 -11.29 -58.45 12.67
CA ALA A 414 -12.43 -57.56 12.59
C ALA A 414 -13.68 -58.24 11.98
N ASP A 415 -13.52 -59.14 11.00
CA ASP A 415 -14.65 -59.85 10.39
C ASP A 415 -15.34 -60.78 11.38
N VAL A 416 -14.61 -61.46 12.26
CA VAL A 416 -15.16 -62.31 13.32
C VAL A 416 -15.87 -61.46 14.38
N LEU A 417 -15.24 -60.36 14.83
CA LEU A 417 -15.83 -59.44 15.79
C LEU A 417 -17.10 -58.73 15.24
N THR A 418 -17.09 -58.39 13.95
CA THR A 418 -18.28 -57.79 13.28
C THR A 418 -19.44 -58.74 13.23
N ALA A 419 -19.23 -60.03 12.96
CA ALA A 419 -20.29 -61.00 12.99
C ALA A 419 -20.89 -61.18 14.40
N GLN A 420 -20.05 -61.19 15.42
CA GLN A 420 -20.51 -61.24 16.83
C GLN A 420 -21.27 -59.97 17.24
N LEU A 421 -20.79 -58.79 16.86
CA LEU A 421 -21.44 -57.50 17.13
C LEU A 421 -22.80 -57.38 16.42
N LEU A 422 -22.94 -57.88 15.19
CA LEU A 422 -24.22 -57.89 14.48
C LEU A 422 -25.23 -58.76 15.19
N THR A 423 -24.83 -59.91 15.69
CA THR A 423 -25.74 -60.79 16.43
C THR A 423 -26.19 -60.13 17.75
N GLN A 424 -25.28 -59.50 18.47
CA GLN A 424 -25.59 -58.76 19.70
C GLN A 424 -26.44 -57.50 19.42
N TYR A 425 -26.18 -56.81 18.31
CA TYR A 425 -26.93 -55.62 17.91
C TYR A 425 -28.43 -55.98 17.64
N GLU A 426 -28.68 -57.05 16.91
CA GLU A 426 -30.07 -57.47 16.65
C GLU A 426 -30.82 -57.82 17.95
N GLN A 427 -30.14 -58.38 18.95
CA GLN A 427 -30.71 -58.63 20.28
C GLN A 427 -30.98 -57.34 21.08
N LEU A 428 -30.13 -56.33 20.91
CA LEU A 428 -30.24 -55.06 21.63
C LEU A 428 -31.09 -54.00 20.90
N ARG A 429 -31.41 -54.22 19.64
CA ARG A 429 -32.14 -53.29 18.78
C ARG A 429 -33.39 -52.69 19.43
N PRO A 430 -34.29 -53.46 20.06
CA PRO A 430 -35.50 -52.90 20.66
C PRO A 430 -35.18 -51.95 21.84
N LEU A 431 -34.10 -52.18 22.56
CA LEU A 431 -33.66 -51.29 23.64
C LEU A 431 -33.04 -50.00 23.11
N LEU A 432 -32.25 -50.11 22.03
CA LEU A 432 -31.61 -48.94 21.37
C LEU A 432 -32.68 -48.04 20.70
N GLU A 433 -33.73 -48.61 20.13
CA GLU A 433 -34.87 -47.86 19.59
C GLU A 433 -35.58 -47.06 20.69
N ARG A 434 -35.82 -47.68 21.86
CA ARG A 434 -36.37 -46.97 23.01
C ARG A 434 -35.47 -45.85 23.50
N GLN A 435 -34.18 -46.10 23.62
CA GLN A 435 -33.22 -45.11 24.05
C GLN A 435 -33.15 -43.93 23.07
N LYS A 436 -33.14 -44.23 21.75
CA LYS A 436 -33.15 -43.20 20.70
C LYS A 436 -34.39 -42.31 20.82
N ASN A 437 -35.58 -42.94 20.91
CA ASN A 437 -36.83 -42.18 21.04
C ASN A 437 -36.82 -41.26 22.27
N THR A 438 -36.25 -41.72 23.39
CA THR A 438 -36.11 -40.90 24.59
C THR A 438 -35.15 -39.73 24.34
N LEU A 439 -33.98 -39.96 23.70
CA LEU A 439 -33.01 -38.91 23.38
C LEU A 439 -33.55 -37.89 22.38
N ASP A 440 -34.29 -38.33 21.36
CA ASP A 440 -34.88 -37.45 20.37
C ASP A 440 -35.98 -36.58 20.98
N THR A 441 -36.73 -37.14 21.94
CA THR A 441 -37.69 -36.37 22.74
C THR A 441 -37.02 -35.31 23.57
N LEU A 442 -35.92 -35.66 24.27
CA LEU A 442 -35.13 -34.71 25.08
C LEU A 442 -34.49 -33.63 24.21
N ARG A 443 -33.96 -33.98 23.05
CA ARG A 443 -33.41 -33.03 22.08
C ARG A 443 -34.47 -32.07 21.55
N THR A 444 -35.63 -32.57 21.21
CA THR A 444 -36.77 -31.76 20.80
C THR A 444 -37.16 -30.77 21.89
N LEU A 445 -37.25 -31.22 23.14
CA LEU A 445 -37.52 -30.36 24.29
C LEU A 445 -36.42 -29.31 24.48
N ALA A 446 -35.16 -29.69 24.36
CA ALA A 446 -34.02 -28.75 24.46
C ALA A 446 -34.04 -27.67 23.37
N LEU A 447 -34.35 -28.06 22.12
CA LEU A 447 -34.50 -27.11 21.00
C LEU A 447 -35.68 -26.16 21.22
N LEU A 448 -36.80 -26.67 21.69
CA LEU A 448 -37.96 -25.86 22.03
C LEU A 448 -37.65 -24.91 23.19
N GLN A 449 -36.90 -25.35 24.19
CA GLN A 449 -36.43 -24.49 25.28
C GLN A 449 -35.44 -23.44 24.80
N GLN A 450 -34.50 -23.79 23.93
CA GLN A 450 -33.55 -22.85 23.35
C GLN A 450 -34.24 -21.83 22.45
N SER A 451 -35.25 -22.22 21.69
CA SER A 451 -36.02 -21.30 20.84
C SER A 451 -36.78 -20.24 21.68
N ARG A 452 -37.04 -20.54 22.95
CA ARG A 452 -37.68 -19.63 23.92
C ARG A 452 -36.75 -18.55 24.49
N SER A 453 -35.52 -18.45 24.05
CA SER A 453 -34.49 -17.51 24.63
C SER A 453 -34.96 -16.05 24.71
N ASN A 454 -35.91 -15.60 23.89
CA ASN A 454 -36.45 -14.24 23.87
C ASN A 454 -37.69 -14.00 24.74
N ARG A 455 -38.18 -14.99 25.51
CA ARG A 455 -39.32 -14.92 26.42
C ARG A 455 -40.65 -14.38 25.82
N SER A 456 -40.75 -14.29 24.53
CA SER A 456 -41.95 -13.77 23.84
C SER A 456 -43.12 -14.73 23.76
N TYR A 457 -42.95 -15.99 24.18
CA TYR A 457 -43.98 -17.00 24.20
C TYR A 457 -43.68 -18.12 25.21
N TRP A 458 -44.67 -18.90 25.55
CA TRP A 458 -44.53 -20.10 26.41
C TRP A 458 -45.21 -21.30 25.77
N TYR A 459 -44.68 -22.47 26.05
CA TYR A 459 -45.29 -23.73 25.64
C TYR A 459 -46.34 -24.13 26.68
N VAL A 460 -47.50 -24.49 26.21
CA VAL A 460 -48.65 -24.90 27.04
C VAL A 460 -48.71 -26.42 27.11
N LEU A 461 -48.43 -27.10 26.02
CA LEU A 461 -48.48 -28.55 25.92
C LEU A 461 -47.31 -29.03 25.02
N PHE A 462 -46.73 -30.15 25.38
CA PHE A 462 -45.87 -30.97 24.54
C PHE A 462 -46.23 -32.42 24.69
N ALA A 463 -46.62 -33.07 23.63
CA ALA A 463 -47.03 -34.47 23.62
C ALA A 463 -46.54 -35.17 22.35
N ASP A 464 -46.40 -36.49 22.39
CA ASP A 464 -46.22 -37.24 21.17
C ASP A 464 -47.53 -37.20 20.34
N GLN A 465 -47.36 -37.27 19.03
CA GLN A 465 -48.49 -37.11 18.11
C GLN A 465 -49.60 -38.15 18.31
N GLN A 466 -49.22 -39.38 18.64
CA GLN A 466 -50.18 -40.45 18.86
C GLN A 466 -50.96 -40.19 20.15
N SER A 467 -50.31 -39.88 21.25
CA SER A 467 -50.96 -39.57 22.53
C SER A 467 -51.81 -38.30 22.43
N TYR A 468 -51.39 -37.32 21.66
CA TYR A 468 -52.14 -36.07 21.46
C TYR A 468 -53.53 -36.34 20.86
N PHE A 469 -53.65 -37.24 19.93
CA PHE A 469 -54.94 -37.54 19.27
C PHE A 469 -55.74 -38.65 19.94
N THR A 470 -55.15 -39.56 20.72
CA THR A 470 -55.82 -40.74 21.28
C THR A 470 -56.19 -40.66 22.76
N GLN A 471 -55.40 -39.87 23.57
CA GLN A 471 -55.68 -39.77 25.01
C GLN A 471 -56.82 -38.80 25.29
N PRO A 472 -57.90 -39.20 26.09
CA PRO A 472 -58.84 -38.23 26.56
C PRO A 472 -58.23 -37.22 27.51
N LEU A 473 -58.72 -35.97 27.53
CA LEU A 473 -58.33 -34.98 28.51
C LEU A 473 -58.57 -35.54 29.92
N ALA A 474 -57.47 -35.48 30.74
CA ALA A 474 -57.62 -35.85 32.14
C ALA A 474 -58.51 -34.82 32.84
N THR A 475 -59.71 -35.23 33.17
CA THR A 475 -60.53 -34.56 34.16
C THR A 475 -59.86 -34.73 35.53
N ALA A 476 -59.92 -33.70 36.35
CA ALA A 476 -59.20 -33.46 37.61
C ALA A 476 -59.06 -34.69 38.53
N PRO A 477 -58.03 -34.75 39.38
CA PRO A 477 -57.68 -35.96 40.12
C PRO A 477 -58.71 -36.29 41.19
N THR A 478 -59.39 -37.35 41.02
CA THR A 478 -60.08 -38.07 42.12
C THR A 478 -59.14 -39.13 42.65
N ASN A 479 -58.71 -38.92 43.89
CA ASN A 479 -57.98 -39.90 44.68
C ASN A 479 -58.64 -41.25 44.64
N VAL A 480 -57.99 -42.26 44.08
CA VAL A 480 -58.25 -43.65 44.44
C VAL A 480 -56.99 -44.45 44.55
N VAL A 481 -56.83 -45.00 45.70
CA VAL A 481 -55.77 -45.81 46.26
C VAL A 481 -55.50 -47.07 45.44
N ALA A 482 -54.26 -47.45 45.47
CA ALA A 482 -53.66 -48.68 44.96
C ALA A 482 -54.35 -49.96 45.40
N VAL A 483 -54.38 -50.97 44.55
CA VAL A 483 -54.17 -52.35 44.96
C VAL A 483 -53.69 -53.21 43.77
N THR A 484 -52.44 -53.60 43.86
CA THR A 484 -51.81 -54.94 43.71
C THR A 484 -52.39 -55.99 42.76
N ASN A 485 -51.42 -56.51 42.07
CA ASN A 485 -51.15 -57.93 41.67
C ASN A 485 -51.24 -58.27 40.17
N PRO A 486 -50.20 -58.94 39.68
CA PRO A 486 -50.16 -59.42 38.30
C PRO A 486 -50.83 -60.78 38.17
N PRO A 487 -51.46 -61.11 37.04
CA PRO A 487 -51.81 -62.46 36.70
C PRO A 487 -50.85 -63.11 35.70
N PRO A 488 -50.89 -64.42 35.59
CA PRO A 488 -49.80 -65.26 35.17
C PRO A 488 -49.77 -65.54 33.67
N VAL A 489 -48.62 -66.05 33.28
CA VAL A 489 -48.32 -66.64 31.99
C VAL A 489 -49.34 -67.69 31.58
N GLY A 490 -49.89 -67.55 30.40
CA GLY A 490 -50.72 -68.56 29.76
C GLY A 490 -50.53 -68.55 28.25
N THR A 491 -49.88 -69.56 27.77
CA THR A 491 -49.78 -70.00 26.38
C THR A 491 -51.19 -70.15 25.75
N THR A 492 -51.35 -69.79 24.50
CA THR A 492 -51.88 -70.62 23.39
C THR A 492 -52.09 -69.83 22.09
N GLU A 493 -51.43 -70.33 21.07
CA GLU A 493 -51.84 -70.65 19.70
C GLU A 493 -52.64 -69.69 18.83
N LEU A 494 -51.98 -69.42 17.68
CA LEU A 494 -52.45 -69.50 16.29
C LEU A 494 -53.84 -68.95 15.94
N LEU A 495 -53.84 -67.88 15.16
CA LEU A 495 -54.59 -67.89 13.90
C LEU A 495 -54.03 -66.80 12.96
N ALA A 496 -53.72 -67.28 11.77
CA ALA A 496 -53.28 -66.46 10.65
C ALA A 496 -54.39 -65.51 10.19
N GLY A 497 -54.07 -64.24 10.11
CA GLY A 497 -54.83 -63.24 9.42
C GLY A 497 -53.85 -62.20 8.92
N ALA A 498 -53.62 -62.22 7.63
CA ALA A 498 -52.81 -61.20 6.98
C ALA A 498 -53.47 -59.83 7.14
N ALA A 499 -53.14 -59.16 8.23
CA ALA A 499 -53.36 -57.73 8.34
C ALA A 499 -52.07 -57.06 7.83
N THR A 500 -52.13 -56.42 6.69
CA THR A 500 -51.18 -55.47 6.23
C THR A 500 -51.08 -54.42 7.32
N ASN A 501 -50.06 -54.57 8.17
CA ASN A 501 -49.72 -53.52 9.12
C ASN A 501 -49.41 -52.23 8.32
N PRO A 502 -50.10 -51.11 8.61
CA PRO A 502 -49.72 -49.85 8.05
C PRO A 502 -48.26 -49.60 8.44
N PRO A 503 -47.47 -48.97 7.57
CA PRO A 503 -46.08 -48.64 7.90
C PRO A 503 -46.08 -47.92 9.25
N PRO A 504 -45.10 -48.21 10.15
CA PRO A 504 -45.04 -47.59 11.47
C PRO A 504 -45.08 -46.10 11.30
N ALA A 505 -46.02 -45.42 11.95
CA ALA A 505 -46.17 -44.00 11.92
C ALA A 505 -44.85 -43.38 12.38
N LYS A 506 -44.33 -42.43 11.62
CA LYS A 506 -43.08 -41.73 11.98
C LYS A 506 -43.24 -41.07 13.35
N PRO A 507 -42.28 -41.20 14.25
CA PRO A 507 -42.35 -40.55 15.55
C PRO A 507 -42.47 -39.03 15.36
N GLY A 508 -43.54 -38.46 15.84
CA GLY A 508 -43.81 -37.03 15.76
C GLY A 508 -44.29 -36.48 17.09
N PHE A 509 -44.16 -35.22 17.27
CA PHE A 509 -44.57 -34.47 18.46
C PHE A 509 -45.50 -33.32 18.09
N ILE A 510 -46.33 -32.94 19.03
CA ILE A 510 -47.12 -31.73 18.95
C ILE A 510 -46.76 -30.83 20.13
N ALA A 511 -46.45 -29.59 19.81
CA ALA A 511 -46.26 -28.56 20.81
C ALA A 511 -47.27 -27.44 20.64
N GLU A 512 -47.99 -27.13 21.71
CA GLU A 512 -48.87 -25.98 21.76
C GLU A 512 -48.18 -24.83 22.49
N LEU A 513 -48.32 -23.62 21.94
CA LEU A 513 -47.71 -22.44 22.51
C LEU A 513 -48.66 -21.23 22.49
N CYS A 514 -48.47 -20.35 23.42
CA CYS A 514 -49.20 -19.11 23.53
C CYS A 514 -48.21 -17.91 23.43
N VAL A 515 -48.54 -16.93 22.60
CA VAL A 515 -47.77 -15.74 22.39
C VAL A 515 -48.54 -14.53 22.98
N PRO A 516 -48.01 -13.81 23.96
CA PRO A 516 -48.74 -12.73 24.66
C PRO A 516 -48.85 -11.42 23.87
N GLU A 517 -48.24 -11.34 22.70
CA GLU A 517 -48.28 -10.17 21.81
C GLU A 517 -49.66 -9.97 21.17
N ASP A 518 -49.88 -8.87 20.46
CA ASP A 518 -51.07 -8.66 19.63
C ASP A 518 -51.17 -9.71 18.52
N ALA A 519 -52.33 -9.91 17.93
CA ALA A 519 -52.59 -11.04 17.04
C ALA A 519 -51.70 -11.10 15.81
N ASP A 520 -51.29 -9.93 15.24
CA ASP A 520 -50.46 -9.87 14.04
C ASP A 520 -48.99 -10.12 14.37
N SER A 521 -48.50 -9.52 15.47
CA SER A 521 -47.13 -9.76 16.00
C SER A 521 -47.00 -11.24 16.44
N ALA A 522 -48.00 -11.79 17.09
CA ALA A 522 -48.00 -13.19 17.51
C ALA A 522 -47.93 -14.16 16.32
N ARG A 523 -48.63 -13.88 15.22
CA ARG A 523 -48.51 -14.67 13.98
C ARG A 523 -47.14 -14.59 13.38
N LYS A 524 -46.52 -13.39 13.38
CA LYS A 524 -45.18 -13.19 12.86
C LYS A 524 -44.14 -13.94 13.70
N THR A 525 -44.21 -13.82 15.02
CA THR A 525 -43.35 -14.53 15.98
C THR A 525 -43.51 -16.07 15.80
N PHE A 526 -44.72 -16.54 15.65
CA PHE A 526 -44.98 -17.94 15.38
C PHE A 526 -44.40 -18.42 14.03
N SER A 527 -44.60 -17.65 12.96
CA SER A 527 -44.02 -17.98 11.65
C SER A 527 -42.49 -18.04 11.69
N GLN A 528 -41.84 -17.09 12.38
CA GLN A 528 -40.40 -17.12 12.57
C GLN A 528 -39.90 -18.35 13.35
N LEU A 529 -40.66 -18.77 14.36
CA LEU A 529 -40.37 -20.00 15.09
C LEU A 529 -40.48 -21.23 14.19
N VAL A 530 -41.53 -21.32 13.39
CA VAL A 530 -41.71 -22.41 12.41
C VAL A 530 -40.55 -22.46 11.42
N ASP A 531 -40.17 -21.32 10.87
CA ASP A 531 -39.07 -21.21 9.90
C ASP A 531 -37.71 -21.58 10.52
N ASN A 532 -37.47 -21.21 11.78
CA ASN A 532 -36.26 -21.59 12.50
C ASN A 532 -36.19 -23.10 12.76
N LEU A 533 -37.30 -23.69 13.17
CA LEU A 533 -37.36 -25.13 13.42
C LEU A 533 -37.30 -25.97 12.12
N LYS A 534 -37.82 -25.47 11.00
CA LYS A 534 -37.67 -26.10 9.67
C LYS A 534 -36.22 -26.20 9.20
N ARG A 535 -35.35 -25.36 9.71
CA ARG A 535 -33.91 -25.37 9.35
C ARG A 535 -33.10 -26.40 10.14
N ASP A 536 -33.68 -26.96 11.20
CA ASP A 536 -32.99 -27.94 12.01
C ASP A 536 -33.08 -29.33 11.40
N ALA A 537 -31.97 -30.02 11.29
CA ALA A 537 -31.88 -31.35 10.69
C ALA A 537 -32.60 -32.45 11.51
N LEU A 538 -32.99 -32.16 12.75
CA LEU A 538 -33.73 -33.09 13.59
C LEU A 538 -35.13 -33.37 13.07
N PHE A 539 -35.75 -32.44 12.34
CA PHE A 539 -37.11 -32.53 11.86
C PHE A 539 -37.15 -32.76 10.35
N SER A 540 -37.95 -33.75 9.94
CA SER A 540 -38.26 -33.96 8.52
C SER A 540 -39.38 -33.03 8.06
N LYS A 541 -40.27 -32.67 8.97
CA LYS A 541 -41.42 -31.83 8.69
C LYS A 541 -41.83 -31.05 9.94
N VAL A 542 -42.15 -29.78 9.74
CA VAL A 542 -42.65 -28.89 10.79
C VAL A 542 -43.84 -28.13 10.21
N ASP A 543 -45.02 -28.40 10.67
CA ASP A 543 -46.24 -27.78 10.18
C ASP A 543 -47.04 -27.12 11.31
N SER A 544 -47.79 -26.09 10.98
CA SER A 544 -48.79 -25.54 11.90
C SER A 544 -50.03 -26.40 11.90
N LEU A 545 -50.49 -26.82 13.07
CA LEU A 545 -51.73 -27.57 13.22
C LEU A 545 -52.93 -26.61 13.08
N SER A 546 -53.89 -26.96 12.22
CA SER A 546 -55.09 -26.15 12.06
C SER A 546 -55.93 -26.10 13.35
N THR A 547 -56.70 -25.03 13.52
CA THR A 547 -57.53 -24.82 14.72
C THR A 547 -58.51 -25.96 14.98
N ASP A 548 -59.02 -26.58 13.92
CA ASP A 548 -60.03 -27.66 14.00
C ASP A 548 -59.44 -28.97 14.52
N LEU A 549 -58.13 -29.16 14.40
CA LEU A 549 -57.42 -30.34 14.87
C LEU A 549 -56.82 -30.18 16.26
N ARG A 550 -56.92 -28.99 16.85
CA ARG A 550 -56.39 -28.75 18.19
C ARG A 550 -57.31 -29.27 19.27
N ARG A 551 -56.73 -29.80 20.32
CA ARG A 551 -57.49 -30.18 21.51
C ARG A 551 -57.90 -28.95 22.29
N SER A 552 -59.13 -28.99 22.90
CA SER A 552 -59.49 -27.99 23.91
C SER A 552 -58.71 -28.25 25.19
N LEU A 553 -58.03 -27.26 25.72
CA LEU A 553 -57.32 -27.39 27.00
C LEU A 553 -58.27 -27.32 28.18
N ALA A 554 -57.96 -28.06 29.25
CA ALA A 554 -58.75 -28.12 30.43
C ALA A 554 -58.88 -26.79 31.20
N ASP A 555 -57.88 -25.91 31.07
CA ASP A 555 -57.84 -24.58 31.66
C ASP A 555 -57.71 -23.50 30.59
N PRO A 556 -58.82 -22.92 30.13
CA PRO A 556 -58.82 -21.87 29.12
C PRO A 556 -58.16 -20.55 29.61
N SER A 557 -57.99 -20.39 30.93
CA SER A 557 -57.32 -19.19 31.49
C SER A 557 -55.83 -19.13 31.17
N LEU A 558 -55.21 -20.27 30.84
CA LEU A 558 -53.82 -20.40 30.44
C LEU A 558 -53.60 -20.13 28.94
N VAL A 559 -54.67 -19.97 28.16
CA VAL A 559 -54.61 -19.84 26.71
C VAL A 559 -55.27 -18.58 26.21
N LEU A 560 -54.55 -17.76 25.51
CA LEU A 560 -55.10 -16.61 24.77
C LEU A 560 -55.62 -17.09 23.42
N THR A 561 -56.94 -17.20 23.26
CA THR A 561 -57.63 -17.86 22.11
C THR A 561 -57.17 -17.38 20.73
N ASN A 562 -56.84 -16.09 20.60
CA ASN A 562 -56.36 -15.51 19.33
C ASN A 562 -54.83 -15.59 19.13
N ARG A 563 -54.09 -16.12 20.10
CA ARG A 563 -52.63 -16.14 20.17
C ARG A 563 -52.09 -17.51 20.54
N HIS A 564 -52.97 -18.50 20.52
CA HIS A 564 -52.66 -19.91 20.75
C HIS A 564 -52.38 -20.60 19.41
N PHE A 565 -51.20 -21.17 19.30
CA PHE A 565 -50.74 -21.87 18.11
C PHE A 565 -50.33 -23.30 18.46
N ALA A 566 -50.43 -24.19 17.50
CA ALA A 566 -49.95 -25.55 17.66
C ALA A 566 -49.06 -25.93 16.49
N LEU A 567 -47.95 -26.58 16.81
CA LEU A 567 -46.94 -27.08 15.86
C LEU A 567 -46.95 -28.61 15.89
N ALA A 568 -46.97 -29.23 14.72
CA ALA A 568 -46.72 -30.66 14.56
C ALA A 568 -45.31 -30.86 13.97
N PHE A 569 -44.52 -31.68 14.62
CA PHE A 569 -43.18 -32.04 14.17
C PHE A 569 -43.12 -33.50 13.78
N GLU A 570 -42.54 -33.81 12.65
CA GLU A 570 -42.11 -35.16 12.32
C GLU A 570 -40.58 -35.22 12.43
N LEU A 571 -40.07 -36.17 13.19
CA LEU A 571 -38.64 -36.38 13.30
C LEU A 571 -38.09 -36.91 11.98
N ALA A 572 -36.85 -36.47 11.64
CA ALA A 572 -36.14 -37.02 10.51
C ALA A 572 -35.90 -38.55 10.77
N ASP A 573 -36.22 -39.36 9.80
CA ASP A 573 -35.99 -40.80 9.85
C ASP A 573 -34.46 -41.05 9.83
N THR A 574 -33.84 -40.93 10.96
CA THR A 574 -32.49 -41.44 11.16
C THR A 574 -32.63 -42.91 11.54
N GLU A 575 -32.54 -43.80 10.55
CA GLU A 575 -32.37 -45.21 10.86
C GLU A 575 -31.28 -45.39 11.90
N LEU A 576 -31.50 -46.23 12.90
CA LEU A 576 -30.46 -46.69 13.80
C LEU A 576 -29.33 -47.23 12.96
N GLN A 577 -28.21 -46.47 12.86
CA GLN A 577 -27.08 -46.91 12.09
C GLN A 577 -26.65 -48.28 12.59
N ARG A 578 -26.67 -49.26 11.73
CA ARG A 578 -26.02 -50.52 12.04
C ARG A 578 -24.59 -50.27 12.44
N PRO A 579 -24.10 -50.84 13.54
CA PRO A 579 -22.76 -50.53 14.06
C PRO A 579 -21.64 -50.78 13.06
N ILE A 580 -21.90 -51.45 11.96
CA ILE A 580 -20.94 -51.71 10.88
C ILE A 580 -21.70 -51.76 9.56
N PRO A 581 -21.45 -50.85 8.61
CA PRO A 581 -22.00 -50.98 7.27
C PRO A 581 -21.50 -52.28 6.65
N ALA A 582 -22.38 -53.05 6.01
CA ALA A 582 -22.03 -54.26 5.29
C ALA A 582 -20.92 -53.96 4.29
N ARG A 583 -19.70 -54.36 4.57
CA ARG A 583 -18.57 -54.23 3.64
C ARG A 583 -18.91 -55.02 2.39
N ARG A 584 -19.01 -54.33 1.25
CA ARG A 584 -18.89 -55.04 -0.04
C ARG A 584 -17.54 -55.75 -0.03
N ARG A 585 -17.52 -57.07 0.00
CA ARG A 585 -16.32 -57.88 -0.20
C ARG A 585 -15.78 -57.53 -1.58
N LEU A 586 -14.68 -56.74 -1.64
CA LEU A 586 -13.89 -56.68 -2.86
C LEU A 586 -13.33 -58.08 -3.08
N PRO A 587 -13.49 -58.64 -4.28
CA PRO A 587 -12.99 -59.98 -4.57
C PRO A 587 -11.47 -59.99 -4.31
N SER A 588 -11.01 -60.93 -3.49
CA SER A 588 -9.62 -61.08 -3.02
C SER A 588 -8.57 -61.21 -4.17
N ALA A 589 -9.06 -61.53 -5.37
CA ALA A 589 -8.19 -61.64 -6.57
C ALA A 589 -7.71 -60.29 -7.13
N SER A 590 -8.32 -59.15 -6.79
CA SER A 590 -7.89 -57.83 -7.30
C SER A 590 -6.76 -57.18 -6.51
N LEU A 591 -6.55 -57.56 -5.26
CA LEU A 591 -5.51 -56.95 -4.39
C LEU A 591 -4.13 -57.59 -4.62
N THR A 592 -4.05 -58.87 -4.91
CA THR A 592 -2.80 -59.54 -5.22
C THR A 592 -2.21 -59.10 -6.56
N ASN A 593 -3.05 -58.75 -7.55
CA ASN A 593 -2.60 -58.25 -8.85
C ASN A 593 -2.11 -56.78 -8.85
N LEU A 594 -2.51 -55.99 -7.87
CA LEU A 594 -2.03 -54.60 -7.70
C LEU A 594 -0.66 -54.55 -7.01
N ILE A 595 -0.30 -55.56 -6.24
CA ILE A 595 0.99 -55.61 -5.50
C ILE A 595 2.09 -56.22 -6.34
N SER A 596 1.77 -57.05 -7.35
CA SER A 596 2.72 -57.81 -8.17
C SER A 596 3.06 -57.17 -9.55
N ARG A 597 2.44 -56.05 -9.93
CA ARG A 597 2.81 -55.35 -11.15
C ARG A 597 4.04 -54.45 -10.89
N PRO A 598 5.20 -54.72 -11.53
CA PRO A 598 6.30 -53.76 -11.53
C PRO A 598 5.81 -52.45 -12.21
N PRO A 599 6.30 -51.28 -11.80
CA PRO A 599 5.88 -50.02 -12.38
C PRO A 599 6.14 -50.05 -13.89
N ALA A 600 5.10 -49.76 -14.67
CA ALA A 600 5.23 -49.61 -16.12
C ALA A 600 6.34 -48.59 -16.39
N ARG A 601 7.36 -48.99 -17.12
CA ARG A 601 8.41 -48.10 -17.62
C ARG A 601 7.73 -46.99 -18.40
N THR A 602 7.82 -45.77 -17.94
CA THR A 602 7.47 -44.57 -18.70
C THR A 602 8.26 -44.63 -20.03
N PRO A 603 7.61 -44.40 -21.16
CA PRO A 603 8.34 -44.31 -22.43
C PRO A 603 9.36 -43.18 -22.32
N ARG A 604 10.62 -43.49 -22.58
CA ARG A 604 11.73 -42.57 -22.69
C ARG A 604 11.42 -41.70 -23.91
N VAL A 605 11.03 -40.45 -23.68
CA VAL A 605 10.95 -39.44 -24.73
C VAL A 605 12.39 -39.10 -25.07
N GLU A 606 12.90 -39.63 -26.17
CA GLU A 606 14.14 -39.17 -26.80
C GLU A 606 13.93 -37.71 -27.25
N PRO A 607 14.85 -36.80 -26.94
CA PRO A 607 14.80 -35.46 -27.51
C PRO A 607 15.15 -35.58 -29.01
N GLN A 608 14.18 -35.31 -29.88
CA GLN A 608 14.46 -35.01 -31.26
C GLN A 608 15.30 -33.74 -31.33
N ILE A 609 16.57 -33.91 -31.63
CA ILE A 609 17.48 -32.85 -32.06
C ILE A 609 16.99 -32.42 -33.43
N ALA A 610 16.43 -31.23 -33.53
CA ALA A 610 16.14 -30.57 -34.80
C ALA A 610 17.48 -30.11 -35.40
N GLU A 611 18.00 -30.89 -36.35
CA GLU A 611 18.96 -30.43 -37.34
C GLU A 611 18.30 -29.46 -38.32
N SER A 612 19.11 -28.52 -38.76
CA SER A 612 18.95 -27.61 -39.89
C SER A 612 18.37 -26.21 -39.59
N LEU A 613 19.30 -25.29 -39.43
CA LEU A 613 19.25 -23.98 -40.08
C LEU A 613 20.69 -23.55 -40.40
N THR A 614 21.11 -23.86 -41.60
CA THR A 614 22.27 -23.26 -42.27
C THR A 614 21.95 -21.79 -42.61
N PRO A 615 22.91 -20.86 -42.46
CA PRO A 615 22.73 -19.50 -42.93
C PRO A 615 23.01 -19.43 -44.44
N SER A 616 22.06 -18.95 -45.20
CA SER A 616 22.22 -18.53 -46.60
C SER A 616 22.93 -17.17 -46.61
N ASN A 617 24.12 -17.15 -47.23
CA ASN A 617 24.87 -15.99 -47.64
C ASN A 617 24.26 -15.36 -48.89
N ALA A 618 24.31 -14.04 -48.93
CA ALA A 618 24.59 -13.12 -50.04
C ALA A 618 23.37 -12.61 -50.88
N PRO A 619 23.52 -11.49 -51.58
CA PRO A 619 24.60 -10.47 -51.56
C PRO A 619 24.22 -9.14 -50.88
#